data_1d76f778c664b0440601a4be52179697
#
_entry.id   1d76f778c664b0440601a4be52179697
#
_cell.length_a   1.000
_cell.length_b   1.000
_cell.length_c   1.000
_cell.angle_alpha   90.00
_cell.angle_beta   90.00
_cell.angle_gamma   90.00
#
_symmetry.space_group_name_H-M   'P 1'
#
loop_
_entity.id
_entity.type
_entity.pdbx_description
1 polymer ?
#
loop_
_entity_poly.entity_id
_entity_poly.type
_entity_poly.pdbx_seq_one_letter_code
_entity_poly.pdbx_strand_id
1 'polypeptide(L)'
;MTIKLLSLSGSPVRDSSTDILLQEVALAIAQELPDDYEIEHTFVRLNERQIMPCQACGMAPQPDFCFYEDDMTSLYEKLAECDCLLVGSPIHFDTVSSQLKLFIDRCNCVRPADFDNVDPEHDFLKILPRKRPGAMVLVGGENGWFEGARRCIAGFFKWVEVVNEGLVEYRSPDFHKYGLVRDKLEKLAEARELGRKLADKL
;
A
#
# COMPACT_ATOMS: atom_id res chain seq x y z
N MET A 1 22.40 4.03 -7.20
CA MET A 1 21.24 4.80 -6.63
C MET A 1 20.36 3.82 -5.89
N THR A 2 19.86 4.15 -4.67
CA THR A 2 18.99 3.24 -3.90
C THR A 2 17.52 3.61 -4.10
N ILE A 3 16.71 2.64 -4.49
CA ILE A 3 15.25 2.76 -4.62
C ILE A 3 14.58 2.08 -3.42
N LYS A 4 13.78 2.81 -2.69
CA LYS A 4 13.02 2.32 -1.53
C LYS A 4 11.62 1.89 -1.96
N LEU A 5 11.38 0.59 -1.99
CA LEU A 5 10.10 -0.01 -2.32
C LEU A 5 9.36 -0.43 -1.05
N LEU A 6 8.16 0.10 -0.83
CA LEU A 6 7.29 -0.27 0.28
C LEU A 6 6.11 -1.10 -0.22
N SER A 7 5.97 -2.32 0.28
CA SER A 7 4.80 -3.17 0.05
C SER A 7 3.99 -3.34 1.34
N LEU A 8 2.72 -2.99 1.31
CA LEU A 8 1.79 -3.12 2.43
C LEU A 8 0.79 -4.24 2.13
N SER A 9 0.86 -5.34 2.88
CA SER A 9 -0.13 -6.41 2.79
C SER A 9 -1.17 -6.30 3.91
N GLY A 10 -2.43 -6.13 3.51
CA GLY A 10 -3.59 -6.20 4.39
C GLY A 10 -4.09 -7.63 4.64
N SER A 11 -3.41 -8.65 4.12
CA SER A 11 -3.83 -10.03 4.34
C SER A 11 -3.58 -10.47 5.80
N PRO A 12 -4.59 -11.06 6.47
CA PRO A 12 -4.40 -11.66 7.78
C PRO A 12 -3.61 -12.99 7.73
N VAL A 13 -3.45 -13.56 6.53
CA VAL A 13 -2.83 -14.87 6.32
C VAL A 13 -1.49 -14.69 5.62
N ARG A 14 -0.45 -15.34 6.16
CA ARG A 14 0.87 -15.41 5.53
C ARG A 14 0.81 -16.24 4.25
N ASP A 15 1.66 -15.87 3.30
CA ASP A 15 1.78 -16.54 1.99
C ASP A 15 0.45 -16.65 1.24
N SER A 16 -0.44 -15.70 1.50
CA SER A 16 -1.71 -15.54 0.79
C SER A 16 -1.50 -15.14 -0.67
N SER A 17 -2.55 -15.27 -1.47
CA SER A 17 -2.51 -14.78 -2.86
C SER A 17 -2.21 -13.28 -2.93
N THR A 18 -2.60 -12.48 -1.94
CA THR A 18 -2.24 -11.06 -1.83
C THR A 18 -0.74 -10.87 -1.66
N ASP A 19 -0.12 -11.62 -0.73
CA ASP A 19 1.32 -11.54 -0.48
C ASP A 19 2.13 -11.94 -1.71
N ILE A 20 1.73 -13.06 -2.35
CA ILE A 20 2.41 -13.60 -3.54
C ILE A 20 2.39 -12.59 -4.68
N LEU A 21 1.23 -12.02 -4.99
CA LEU A 21 1.11 -11.04 -6.08
C LEU A 21 1.89 -9.76 -5.79
N LEU A 22 1.89 -9.26 -4.54
CA LEU A 22 2.73 -8.12 -4.16
C LEU A 22 4.22 -8.41 -4.35
N GLN A 23 4.66 -9.62 -3.96
CA GLN A 23 6.05 -10.06 -4.12
C GLN A 23 6.43 -10.21 -5.59
N GLU A 24 5.54 -10.72 -6.45
CA GLU A 24 5.78 -10.84 -7.90
C GLU A 24 5.92 -9.45 -8.56
N VAL A 25 5.09 -8.47 -8.16
CA VAL A 25 5.24 -7.08 -8.64
C VAL A 25 6.61 -6.52 -8.20
N ALA A 26 6.95 -6.66 -6.91
CA ALA A 26 8.19 -6.13 -6.36
C ALA A 26 9.43 -6.79 -6.98
N LEU A 27 9.38 -8.11 -7.20
CA LEU A 27 10.46 -8.85 -7.85
C LEU A 27 10.66 -8.40 -9.30
N ALA A 28 9.59 -8.17 -10.03
CA ALA A 28 9.68 -7.69 -11.40
C ALA A 28 10.25 -6.26 -11.49
N ILE A 29 9.91 -5.37 -10.53
CA ILE A 29 10.57 -4.06 -10.42
C ILE A 29 12.08 -4.26 -10.27
N ALA A 30 12.50 -5.13 -9.35
CA ALA A 30 13.90 -5.39 -9.07
C ALA A 30 14.67 -5.95 -10.27
N GLN A 31 14.02 -6.74 -11.11
CA GLN A 31 14.63 -7.37 -12.28
C GLN A 31 14.76 -6.43 -13.49
N GLU A 32 13.93 -5.41 -13.58
CA GLU A 32 13.91 -4.47 -14.70
C GLU A 32 14.81 -3.24 -14.46
N LEU A 33 15.09 -2.91 -13.21
CA LEU A 33 15.97 -1.78 -12.91
C LEU A 33 17.42 -2.10 -13.30
N PRO A 34 18.20 -1.10 -13.76
CA PRO A 34 19.60 -1.28 -14.09
C PRO A 34 20.45 -1.80 -12.92
N ASP A 35 21.52 -2.54 -13.20
CA ASP A 35 22.41 -3.18 -12.21
C ASP A 35 23.08 -2.19 -11.24
N ASP A 36 23.15 -0.91 -11.57
CA ASP A 36 23.69 0.15 -10.73
C ASP A 36 22.66 0.71 -9.70
N TYR A 37 21.43 0.19 -9.74
CA TYR A 37 20.38 0.49 -8.76
C TYR A 37 20.35 -0.59 -7.67
N GLU A 38 20.37 -0.15 -6.44
CA GLU A 38 20.11 -0.99 -5.26
C GLU A 38 18.65 -0.88 -4.87
N ILE A 39 17.99 -2.00 -4.57
CA ILE A 39 16.60 -2.00 -4.11
C ILE A 39 16.53 -2.35 -2.64
N GLU A 40 16.04 -1.40 -1.85
CA GLU A 40 15.62 -1.64 -0.47
C GLU A 40 14.12 -1.94 -0.44
N HIS A 41 13.76 -3.24 -0.49
CA HIS A 41 12.37 -3.66 -0.42
C HIS A 41 11.93 -3.93 1.02
N THR A 42 11.04 -3.10 1.53
CA THR A 42 10.34 -3.32 2.80
C THR A 42 8.97 -3.93 2.55
N PHE A 43 8.78 -5.19 2.96
CA PHE A 43 7.49 -5.88 2.90
C PHE A 43 6.85 -5.90 4.30
N VAL A 44 5.68 -5.27 4.45
CA VAL A 44 4.97 -5.14 5.73
C VAL A 44 3.66 -5.92 5.70
N ARG A 45 3.53 -6.92 6.57
CA ARG A 45 2.24 -7.54 6.88
C ARG A 45 1.57 -6.76 7.99
N LEU A 46 0.49 -6.06 7.66
CA LEU A 46 -0.22 -5.21 8.62
C LEU A 46 -0.88 -6.02 9.75
N ASN A 47 -1.20 -7.28 9.50
CA ASN A 47 -1.71 -8.18 10.54
C ASN A 47 -0.68 -8.52 11.64
N GLU A 48 0.58 -8.25 11.42
CA GLU A 48 1.68 -8.44 12.38
C GLU A 48 2.00 -7.15 13.15
N ARG A 49 1.19 -6.11 12.98
CA ARG A 49 1.36 -4.78 13.57
C ARG A 49 0.23 -4.44 14.52
N GLN A 50 0.59 -3.86 15.63
CA GLN A 50 -0.36 -3.29 16.58
C GLN A 50 -0.61 -1.83 16.22
N ILE A 51 -1.65 -1.59 15.43
CA ILE A 51 -2.06 -0.26 14.99
C ILE A 51 -3.39 0.08 15.66
N MET A 52 -3.39 1.10 16.51
CA MET A 52 -4.61 1.62 17.12
C MET A 52 -5.48 2.32 16.07
N PRO A 53 -6.81 2.18 16.10
CA PRO A 53 -7.70 2.93 15.23
C PRO A 53 -7.50 4.45 15.37
N CYS A 54 -7.67 5.19 14.27
CA CYS A 54 -7.63 6.65 14.30
C CYS A 54 -8.70 7.19 15.23
N GLN A 55 -8.32 8.07 16.16
CA GLN A 55 -9.22 8.66 17.16
C GLN A 55 -9.78 10.02 16.72
N ALA A 56 -9.47 10.47 15.50
CA ALA A 56 -9.92 11.77 14.98
C ALA A 56 -9.67 12.92 15.98
N CYS A 57 -8.52 12.89 16.64
CA CYS A 57 -8.21 13.80 17.76
C CYS A 57 -8.02 15.28 17.34
N GLY A 58 -7.94 15.57 16.04
CA GLY A 58 -7.68 16.92 15.55
C GLY A 58 -6.27 17.45 15.87
N MET A 59 -5.42 16.62 16.44
CA MET A 59 -4.05 16.98 16.81
C MET A 59 -3.07 16.48 15.76
N ALA A 60 -2.17 17.35 15.31
CA ALA A 60 -1.02 16.99 14.52
C ALA A 60 0.23 17.44 15.28
N PRO A 61 0.82 16.56 16.12
CA PRO A 61 1.99 16.93 16.90
C PRO A 61 3.19 17.12 15.99
N GLN A 62 3.87 18.22 16.15
CA GLN A 62 5.20 18.45 15.61
C GLN A 62 6.23 17.88 16.60
N PRO A 63 7.29 17.17 16.18
CA PRO A 63 7.66 16.82 14.79
C PRO A 63 7.06 15.50 14.28
N ASP A 64 6.24 14.82 15.06
CA ASP A 64 5.76 13.46 14.78
C ASP A 64 4.52 13.48 13.89
N PHE A 65 4.26 12.35 13.19
CA PHE A 65 3.11 12.22 12.29
C PHE A 65 1.79 12.01 13.03
N CYS A 66 1.82 11.42 14.22
CA CYS A 66 0.64 11.13 15.01
C CYS A 66 0.94 11.21 16.50
N PHE A 67 -0.04 11.68 17.28
CA PHE A 67 0.05 11.77 18.75
C PHE A 67 0.18 10.39 19.44
N TYR A 68 -0.35 9.34 18.81
CA TYR A 68 -0.33 8.02 19.40
C TYR A 68 0.91 7.25 18.94
N GLU A 69 1.66 6.73 19.89
CA GLU A 69 2.82 5.88 19.67
C GLU A 69 2.38 4.42 19.61
N ASP A 70 2.57 3.79 18.46
CA ASP A 70 2.37 2.37 18.18
C ASP A 70 3.21 1.95 16.96
N ASP A 71 2.96 0.76 16.42
CA ASP A 71 3.70 0.29 15.24
C ASP A 71 3.54 1.20 14.01
N MET A 72 2.55 2.09 13.99
CA MET A 72 2.35 3.06 12.91
C MET A 72 3.47 4.11 12.86
N THR A 73 4.12 4.42 13.98
CA THR A 73 5.20 5.43 14.05
C THR A 73 6.30 5.13 13.04
N SER A 74 6.81 3.90 13.03
CA SER A 74 7.85 3.48 12.07
C SER A 74 7.34 3.35 10.63
N LEU A 75 6.04 3.15 10.44
CA LEU A 75 5.44 3.03 9.12
C LEU A 75 5.22 4.38 8.44
N TYR A 76 5.03 5.45 9.19
CA TYR A 76 4.97 6.81 8.62
C TYR A 76 6.30 7.20 7.96
N GLU A 77 7.43 6.90 8.62
CA GLU A 77 8.77 7.17 8.06
C GLU A 77 8.97 6.39 6.75
N LYS A 78 8.65 5.08 6.76
CA LYS A 78 8.74 4.25 5.55
C LYS A 78 7.82 4.74 4.42
N LEU A 79 6.61 5.18 4.77
CA LEU A 79 5.68 5.76 3.80
C LEU A 79 6.23 7.09 3.24
N ALA A 80 6.84 7.93 4.08
CA ALA A 80 7.41 9.20 3.65
C ALA A 80 8.63 9.03 2.73
N GLU A 81 9.45 8.02 2.99
CA GLU A 81 10.72 7.81 2.29
C GLU A 81 10.61 6.95 1.03
N CYS A 82 9.55 6.13 0.88
CA CYS A 82 9.48 5.20 -0.24
C CYS A 82 9.37 5.90 -1.60
N ASP A 83 10.05 5.34 -2.59
CA ASP A 83 10.01 5.78 -3.99
C ASP A 83 8.86 5.15 -4.76
N CYS A 84 8.40 3.96 -4.31
CA CYS A 84 7.25 3.27 -4.88
C CYS A 84 6.43 2.60 -3.78
N LEU A 85 5.10 2.68 -3.88
CA LEU A 85 4.17 2.09 -2.92
C LEU A 85 3.30 1.01 -3.56
N LEU A 86 3.40 -0.22 -3.06
CA LEU A 86 2.52 -1.32 -3.42
C LEU A 86 1.55 -1.59 -2.27
N VAL A 87 0.25 -1.65 -2.57
CA VAL A 87 -0.78 -1.91 -1.56
C VAL A 87 -1.63 -3.10 -1.97
N GLY A 88 -1.67 -4.12 -1.13
CA GLY A 88 -2.46 -5.32 -1.35
C GLY A 88 -3.50 -5.57 -0.26
N SER A 89 -4.69 -6.02 -0.67
CA SER A 89 -5.77 -6.37 0.26
C SER A 89 -6.58 -7.56 -0.23
N PRO A 90 -6.96 -8.48 0.67
CA PRO A 90 -8.14 -9.29 0.41
C PRO A 90 -9.39 -8.40 0.45
N ILE A 91 -10.45 -8.84 -0.24
CA ILE A 91 -11.73 -8.17 -0.25
C ILE A 91 -12.60 -8.69 0.90
N HIS A 92 -12.99 -7.81 1.79
CA HIS A 92 -13.94 -8.07 2.86
C HIS A 92 -15.13 -7.13 2.72
N PHE A 93 -16.33 -7.67 2.41
CA PHE A 93 -17.57 -6.88 2.24
C PHE A 93 -17.39 -5.70 1.26
N ASP A 94 -16.90 -6.00 0.05
CA ASP A 94 -16.61 -5.03 -1.02
C ASP A 94 -15.61 -3.91 -0.62
N THR A 95 -14.85 -4.08 0.43
CA THR A 95 -13.82 -3.11 0.83
C THR A 95 -12.51 -3.80 1.18
N VAL A 96 -11.53 -3.03 1.59
CA VAL A 96 -10.24 -3.53 2.07
C VAL A 96 -10.39 -4.24 3.42
N SER A 97 -9.41 -5.06 3.78
CA SER A 97 -9.34 -5.69 5.10
C SER A 97 -9.26 -4.64 6.22
N SER A 98 -9.67 -5.02 7.42
CA SER A 98 -9.57 -4.16 8.61
C SER A 98 -8.13 -3.74 8.90
N GLN A 99 -7.15 -4.63 8.68
CA GLN A 99 -5.74 -4.35 8.85
C GLN A 99 -5.26 -3.21 7.96
N LEU A 100 -5.61 -3.26 6.67
CA LEU A 100 -5.27 -2.18 5.75
C LEU A 100 -6.07 -0.90 6.06
N LYS A 101 -7.33 -1.04 6.45
CA LYS A 101 -8.16 0.11 6.81
C LYS A 101 -7.61 0.86 8.02
N LEU A 102 -7.14 0.16 9.05
CA LEU A 102 -6.47 0.79 10.20
C LEU A 102 -5.28 1.64 9.77
N PHE A 103 -4.42 1.11 8.89
CA PHE A 103 -3.29 1.86 8.36
C PHE A 103 -3.74 3.10 7.58
N ILE A 104 -4.70 2.96 6.66
CA ILE A 104 -5.24 4.05 5.85
C ILE A 104 -5.82 5.16 6.74
N ASP A 105 -6.65 4.80 7.72
CA ASP A 105 -7.30 5.77 8.59
C ASP A 105 -6.30 6.50 9.49
N ARG A 106 -5.21 5.84 9.90
CA ARG A 106 -4.13 6.48 10.65
C ARG A 106 -3.33 7.48 9.80
N CYS A 107 -3.35 7.37 8.47
CA CYS A 107 -2.77 8.39 7.60
C CYS A 107 -3.60 9.69 7.52
N ASN A 108 -4.71 9.79 8.26
CA ASN A 108 -5.53 11.00 8.31
C ASN A 108 -4.81 12.23 8.90
N CYS A 109 -3.75 12.04 9.65
CA CYS A 109 -2.88 13.12 10.15
C CYS A 109 -1.88 13.65 9.11
N VAL A 110 -1.75 12.96 7.98
CA VAL A 110 -0.88 13.34 6.87
C VAL A 110 -1.66 14.19 5.87
N ARG A 111 -0.97 15.09 5.16
CA ARG A 111 -1.59 15.93 4.13
C ARG A 111 -0.76 15.93 2.84
N PRO A 112 -1.43 16.03 1.66
CA PRO A 112 -0.75 16.25 0.40
C PRO A 112 0.08 17.54 0.42
N ALA A 113 1.10 17.59 -0.42
CA ALA A 113 2.01 18.75 -0.46
C ALA A 113 1.31 20.06 -0.86
N ASP A 114 0.26 19.97 -1.67
CA ASP A 114 -0.55 21.08 -2.15
C ASP A 114 -1.77 21.39 -1.25
N PHE A 115 -1.87 20.72 -0.11
CA PHE A 115 -2.96 20.99 0.84
C PHE A 115 -2.78 22.35 1.50
N ASP A 116 -3.71 23.27 1.21
CA ASP A 116 -3.78 24.57 1.87
C ASP A 116 -4.32 24.40 3.29
N ASN A 117 -3.47 24.72 4.25
CA ASN A 117 -3.87 24.69 5.65
C ASN A 117 -4.70 25.95 5.94
N VAL A 118 -6.03 25.82 5.88
CA VAL A 118 -6.98 26.91 6.16
C VAL A 118 -7.14 27.22 7.65
N ASP A 119 -6.62 26.33 8.50
CA ASP A 119 -6.66 26.49 9.96
C ASP A 119 -5.25 26.73 10.50
N PRO A 120 -4.91 27.98 10.90
CA PRO A 120 -3.59 28.30 11.41
C PRO A 120 -3.26 27.63 12.76
N GLU A 121 -4.26 27.07 13.45
CA GLU A 121 -4.06 26.35 14.71
C GLU A 121 -3.69 24.88 14.50
N HIS A 122 -3.85 24.35 13.26
CA HIS A 122 -3.55 22.95 12.93
C HIS A 122 -2.45 22.88 11.87
N ASP A 123 -1.23 22.69 12.31
CA ASP A 123 -0.08 22.52 11.42
C ASP A 123 0.09 21.04 11.06
N PHE A 124 -0.57 20.61 9.98
CA PHE A 124 -0.50 19.23 9.50
C PHE A 124 0.83 18.95 8.80
N LEU A 125 1.42 17.79 9.09
CA LEU A 125 2.61 17.32 8.41
C LEU A 125 2.34 17.02 6.94
N LYS A 126 3.08 17.67 6.06
CA LYS A 126 3.10 17.39 4.63
C LYS A 126 4.07 16.25 4.39
N ILE A 127 3.56 15.07 4.00
CA ILE A 127 4.43 13.89 3.89
C ILE A 127 5.40 14.03 2.73
N LEU A 128 5.03 14.43 1.57
CA LEU A 128 5.92 14.31 0.43
C LEU A 128 5.87 15.51 -0.49
N PRO A 129 7.02 16.06 -0.81
CA PRO A 129 7.11 17.13 -1.79
C PRO A 129 7.02 16.60 -3.24
N ARG A 130 6.84 15.31 -3.45
CA ARG A 130 6.85 14.68 -4.78
C ARG A 130 5.80 13.59 -4.91
N LYS A 131 5.23 13.47 -6.11
CA LYS A 131 4.43 12.31 -6.52
C LYS A 131 5.35 11.12 -6.79
N ARG A 132 4.87 9.93 -6.47
CA ARG A 132 5.58 8.66 -6.69
C ARG A 132 4.64 7.61 -7.28
N PRO A 133 5.17 6.65 -8.06
CA PRO A 133 4.35 5.57 -8.59
C PRO A 133 3.88 4.62 -7.49
N GLY A 134 2.77 3.96 -7.74
CA GLY A 134 2.29 2.88 -6.90
C GLY A 134 1.27 2.02 -7.60
N ALA A 135 0.94 0.89 -7.03
CA ALA A 135 -0.01 -0.05 -7.59
C ALA A 135 -0.81 -0.79 -6.53
N MET A 136 -1.91 -1.39 -6.96
CA MET A 136 -2.84 -2.12 -6.12
C MET A 136 -2.83 -3.61 -6.47
N VAL A 137 -2.99 -4.45 -5.45
CA VAL A 137 -3.29 -5.89 -5.58
C VAL A 137 -4.53 -6.19 -4.78
N LEU A 138 -5.56 -6.72 -5.44
CA LEU A 138 -6.83 -7.04 -4.81
C LEU A 138 -7.17 -8.51 -5.01
N VAL A 139 -7.47 -9.21 -3.92
CA VAL A 139 -7.81 -10.63 -3.94
C VAL A 139 -9.18 -10.84 -3.32
N GLY A 140 -10.14 -11.31 -4.10
CA GLY A 140 -11.51 -11.58 -3.62
C GLY A 140 -11.95 -13.01 -3.89
N GLY A 141 -13.13 -13.34 -3.44
CA GLY A 141 -13.81 -14.55 -3.86
C GLY A 141 -14.34 -14.45 -5.29
N GLU A 142 -14.78 -15.59 -5.82
CA GLU A 142 -15.22 -15.73 -7.20
C GLU A 142 -16.34 -14.72 -7.58
N ASN A 143 -17.26 -14.47 -6.67
CA ASN A 143 -18.37 -13.53 -6.83
C ASN A 143 -18.14 -12.19 -6.10
N GLY A 144 -16.93 -11.93 -5.63
CA GLY A 144 -16.61 -10.71 -4.88
C GLY A 144 -16.70 -9.46 -5.74
N TRP A 145 -17.15 -8.37 -5.13
CA TRP A 145 -17.08 -7.04 -5.71
C TRP A 145 -15.78 -6.40 -5.24
N PHE A 146 -15.17 -5.58 -6.08
CA PHE A 146 -13.85 -4.99 -5.83
C PHE A 146 -13.88 -3.46 -5.77
N GLU A 147 -15.01 -2.88 -6.17
CA GLU A 147 -15.10 -1.44 -6.40
C GLU A 147 -14.90 -0.61 -5.13
N GLY A 148 -15.45 -1.03 -4.00
CA GLY A 148 -15.27 -0.33 -2.73
C GLY A 148 -13.82 -0.33 -2.28
N ALA A 149 -13.12 -1.47 -2.42
CA ALA A 149 -11.69 -1.55 -2.11
C ALA A 149 -10.84 -0.68 -3.05
N ARG A 150 -11.13 -0.68 -4.36
CA ARG A 150 -10.45 0.17 -5.35
C ARG A 150 -10.58 1.64 -5.01
N ARG A 151 -11.80 2.10 -4.67
CA ARG A 151 -12.07 3.49 -4.28
C ARG A 151 -11.37 3.87 -2.98
N CYS A 152 -11.38 2.97 -2.00
CA CYS A 152 -10.70 3.18 -0.73
C CYS A 152 -9.20 3.42 -0.92
N ILE A 153 -8.51 2.54 -1.67
CA ILE A 153 -7.08 2.69 -1.93
C ILE A 153 -6.80 3.88 -2.85
N ALA A 154 -7.63 4.14 -3.86
CA ALA A 154 -7.46 5.31 -4.73
C ALA A 154 -7.57 6.63 -3.96
N GLY A 155 -8.51 6.74 -3.01
CA GLY A 155 -8.62 7.88 -2.11
C GLY A 155 -7.38 8.04 -1.23
N PHE A 156 -6.88 6.94 -0.66
CA PHE A 156 -5.65 6.92 0.10
C PHE A 156 -4.44 7.33 -0.75
N PHE A 157 -4.27 6.79 -1.95
CA PHE A 157 -3.18 7.14 -2.86
C PHE A 157 -3.15 8.63 -3.18
N LYS A 158 -4.33 9.21 -3.50
CA LYS A 158 -4.43 10.65 -3.72
C LYS A 158 -3.96 11.43 -2.50
N TRP A 159 -4.30 10.96 -1.29
CA TRP A 159 -3.97 11.62 -0.04
C TRP A 159 -2.49 11.61 0.28
N VAL A 160 -1.79 10.53 -0.08
CA VAL A 160 -0.36 10.33 0.19
C VAL A 160 0.53 10.52 -1.05
N GLU A 161 0.07 11.25 -2.06
CA GLU A 161 0.83 11.62 -3.26
C GLU A 161 1.33 10.42 -4.08
N VAL A 162 0.50 9.37 -4.19
CA VAL A 162 0.80 8.20 -5.02
C VAL A 162 0.00 8.23 -6.31
N VAL A 163 0.69 8.10 -7.43
CA VAL A 163 0.08 7.93 -8.76
C VAL A 163 -0.19 6.44 -8.95
N ASN A 164 -1.46 6.07 -9.11
CA ASN A 164 -1.82 4.69 -9.36
C ASN A 164 -1.48 4.29 -10.80
N GLU A 165 -0.48 3.43 -10.97
CA GLU A 165 -0.02 2.94 -12.26
C GLU A 165 -0.71 1.67 -12.73
N GLY A 166 -1.42 0.98 -11.83
CA GLY A 166 -2.18 -0.21 -12.19
C GLY A 166 -2.74 -1.01 -11.02
N LEU A 167 -3.41 -2.07 -11.40
CA LEU A 167 -4.11 -2.96 -10.48
C LEU A 167 -4.03 -4.40 -10.98
N VAL A 168 -3.73 -5.33 -10.08
CA VAL A 168 -3.92 -6.76 -10.32
C VAL A 168 -5.10 -7.24 -9.48
N GLU A 169 -6.11 -7.82 -10.12
CA GLU A 169 -7.25 -8.46 -9.46
C GLU A 169 -7.17 -9.98 -9.61
N TYR A 170 -7.32 -10.67 -8.50
CA TYR A 170 -7.42 -12.13 -8.50
C TYR A 170 -8.69 -12.59 -7.79
N ARG A 171 -9.47 -13.44 -8.47
CA ARG A 171 -10.66 -14.10 -7.94
C ARG A 171 -10.29 -15.52 -7.52
N SER A 172 -10.22 -15.74 -6.20
CA SER A 172 -9.91 -17.07 -5.66
C SER A 172 -11.14 -17.97 -5.76
N PRO A 173 -11.00 -19.18 -6.32
CA PRO A 173 -12.10 -20.13 -6.42
C PRO A 173 -12.43 -20.83 -5.09
N ASP A 174 -11.58 -20.72 -4.10
CA ASP A 174 -11.73 -21.40 -2.82
C ASP A 174 -11.24 -20.51 -1.66
N PHE A 175 -12.13 -20.18 -0.73
CA PHE A 175 -11.82 -19.36 0.45
C PHE A 175 -11.04 -20.12 1.54
N HIS A 176 -11.05 -21.43 1.51
CA HIS A 176 -10.41 -22.25 2.53
C HIS A 176 -8.95 -22.59 2.18
N LYS A 177 -8.54 -22.25 0.96
CA LYS A 177 -7.17 -22.47 0.49
C LYS A 177 -6.46 -21.16 0.23
N TYR A 178 -5.27 -21.04 0.78
CA TYR A 178 -4.46 -19.81 0.63
C TYR A 178 -3.39 -19.99 -0.45
N GLY A 179 -3.01 -18.90 -1.08
CA GLY A 179 -1.93 -18.88 -2.05
C GLY A 179 -2.22 -19.59 -3.38
N LEU A 180 -3.49 -19.83 -3.73
CA LEU A 180 -3.89 -20.51 -4.97
C LEU A 180 -3.43 -19.80 -6.24
N VAL A 181 -3.08 -18.53 -6.16
CA VAL A 181 -2.54 -17.77 -7.30
C VAL A 181 -1.20 -18.32 -7.79
N ARG A 182 -0.46 -19.10 -6.98
CA ARG A 182 0.79 -19.75 -7.41
C ARG A 182 0.62 -20.60 -8.66
N ASP A 183 -0.53 -21.22 -8.82
CA ASP A 183 -0.86 -22.08 -9.95
C ASP A 183 -1.51 -21.32 -11.11
N LYS A 184 -1.61 -19.98 -11.02
CA LYS A 184 -2.23 -19.12 -12.03
C LYS A 184 -1.15 -18.32 -12.76
N LEU A 185 -0.48 -18.97 -13.72
CA LEU A 185 0.63 -18.36 -14.46
C LEU A 185 0.26 -17.03 -15.14
N GLU A 186 -0.98 -16.91 -15.63
CA GLU A 186 -1.49 -15.67 -16.24
C GLU A 186 -1.54 -14.50 -15.24
N LYS A 187 -1.94 -14.77 -13.97
CA LYS A 187 -2.01 -13.74 -12.94
C LYS A 187 -0.64 -13.36 -12.41
N LEU A 188 0.28 -14.30 -12.33
CA LEU A 188 1.68 -14.01 -12.02
C LEU A 188 2.32 -13.18 -13.16
N ALA A 189 2.01 -13.50 -14.42
CA ALA A 189 2.48 -12.71 -15.56
C ALA A 189 1.91 -11.27 -15.55
N GLU A 190 0.63 -11.10 -15.22
CA GLU A 190 0.00 -9.78 -15.04
C GLU A 190 0.69 -8.96 -13.94
N ALA A 191 1.00 -9.59 -12.80
CA ALA A 191 1.72 -8.95 -11.71
C ALA A 191 3.13 -8.51 -12.12
N ARG A 192 3.85 -9.37 -12.86
CA ARG A 192 5.19 -9.04 -13.38
C ARG A 192 5.15 -7.91 -14.40
N GLU A 193 4.13 -7.90 -15.28
CA GLU A 193 3.97 -6.81 -16.25
C GLU A 193 3.71 -5.47 -15.55
N LEU A 194 2.91 -5.46 -14.48
CA LEU A 194 2.71 -4.29 -13.66
C LEU A 194 4.02 -3.83 -12.98
N GLY A 195 4.85 -4.79 -12.53
CA GLY A 195 6.18 -4.49 -11.98
C GLY A 195 7.10 -3.82 -13.00
N ARG A 196 7.16 -4.33 -14.23
CA ARG A 196 7.93 -3.72 -15.33
C ARG A 196 7.48 -2.28 -15.61
N LYS A 197 6.16 -2.09 -15.72
CA LYS A 197 5.59 -0.74 -15.90
C LYS A 197 5.97 0.24 -14.78
N LEU A 198 6.05 -0.25 -13.54
CA LEU A 198 6.47 0.58 -12.41
C LEU A 198 7.96 0.90 -12.45
N ALA A 199 8.80 -0.04 -12.86
CA ALA A 199 10.23 0.19 -13.03
C ALA A 199 10.52 1.33 -14.02
N ASP A 200 9.76 1.42 -15.12
CA ASP A 200 9.85 2.52 -16.10
C ASP A 200 9.53 3.91 -15.51
N LYS A 201 8.98 3.98 -14.29
CA LYS A 201 8.59 5.21 -13.60
C LYS A 201 9.56 5.60 -12.47
N LEU A 202 10.50 4.73 -12.16
CA LEU A 202 11.49 4.92 -11.10
C LEU A 202 12.83 5.39 -11.64
#